data_d881099be9705d0cb7c43a90b11c779b
#
_entry.id   d881099be9705d0cb7c43a90b11c779b
#
_cell.length_a   1.000
_cell.length_b   1.000
_cell.length_c   1.000
_cell.angle_alpha   90.00
_cell.angle_beta   90.00
_cell.angle_gamma   90.00
#
_symmetry.space_group_name_H-M   'P 1'
#
loop_
_entity.id
_entity.type
_entity.pdbx_description
1 polymer ?
#
loop_
_entity_poly.entity_id
_entity_poly.type
_entity_poly.pdbx_seq_one_letter_code
_entity_poly.pdbx_strand_id
1 'polypeptide(L)'
;RFTDGVQVIYGENESGKSTLHGFIRAMLFGLERGRGKAAPKDDFTRYEPWENPGNYAGVLWFLCGGKQFRLERNFDRYTKRTALICETDGEELSVEHGDLEMLSGGMTAALYDSTVSIGQLAAAPGQELSRALENYAAGFCETGGADIDVNGALKCLKERLKDAEKALRRETGYREEKQRKLLQECTYLEQDMAALEEEYREKEKILSGLRAKSGEEKKAPQER
;
A
#
# COMPACT_ATOMS: atom_id res chain seq x y z
N ARG A 1 28.80 -2.26 -27.60
CA ARG A 1 28.70 -3.63 -27.10
C ARG A 1 29.88 -3.87 -26.17
N PHE A 2 29.58 -4.39 -24.99
CA PHE A 2 30.63 -4.84 -24.07
C PHE A 2 31.04 -6.26 -24.44
N THR A 3 32.33 -6.57 -24.25
CA THR A 3 32.90 -7.90 -24.44
C THR A 3 33.33 -8.44 -23.09
N ASP A 4 33.73 -9.71 -23.04
CA ASP A 4 34.21 -10.30 -21.78
C ASP A 4 35.50 -9.63 -21.29
N GLY A 5 35.70 -9.59 -19.97
CA GLY A 5 36.84 -9.01 -19.31
C GLY A 5 36.65 -7.55 -18.90
N VAL A 6 37.75 -6.87 -18.58
CA VAL A 6 37.74 -5.48 -18.12
C VAL A 6 37.55 -4.54 -19.29
N GLN A 7 36.52 -3.68 -19.19
CA GLN A 7 36.24 -2.63 -20.15
C GLN A 7 36.54 -1.25 -19.57
N VAL A 8 37.37 -0.47 -20.26
CA VAL A 8 37.70 0.91 -19.85
C VAL A 8 36.97 1.89 -20.75
N ILE A 9 36.09 2.69 -20.18
CA ILE A 9 35.37 3.76 -20.87
C ILE A 9 36.06 5.08 -20.51
N TYR A 10 36.76 5.64 -21.47
CA TYR A 10 37.49 6.91 -21.33
C TYR A 10 36.82 8.02 -22.16
N GLY A 11 36.87 9.22 -21.66
CA GLY A 11 36.37 10.42 -22.35
C GLY A 11 36.54 11.66 -21.47
N GLU A 12 36.43 12.82 -22.08
CA GLU A 12 36.49 14.12 -21.38
C GLU A 12 35.33 14.30 -20.41
N ASN A 13 35.38 15.33 -19.57
CA ASN A 13 34.24 15.70 -18.73
C ASN A 13 33.04 15.99 -19.63
N GLU A 14 31.82 15.65 -19.15
CA GLU A 14 30.55 15.83 -19.87
C GLU A 14 30.36 14.93 -21.12
N SER A 15 31.28 13.97 -21.38
CA SER A 15 31.14 13.03 -22.50
C SER A 15 30.11 11.93 -22.30
N GLY A 16 29.29 11.98 -21.23
CA GLY A 16 28.20 11.03 -21.01
C GLY A 16 28.57 9.75 -20.25
N LYS A 17 29.79 9.62 -19.67
CA LYS A 17 30.21 8.44 -18.93
C LYS A 17 29.28 8.10 -17.74
N SER A 18 28.96 9.13 -16.96
CA SER A 18 28.01 8.97 -15.84
C SER A 18 26.58 8.72 -16.29
N THR A 19 26.21 9.25 -17.47
CA THR A 19 24.91 8.99 -18.09
C THR A 19 24.79 7.53 -18.52
N LEU A 20 25.84 6.95 -19.10
CA LEU A 20 25.87 5.54 -19.46
C LEU A 20 25.76 4.64 -18.21
N HIS A 21 26.46 4.99 -17.14
CA HIS A 21 26.38 4.26 -15.86
C HIS A 21 24.95 4.34 -15.28
N GLY A 22 24.37 5.55 -15.24
CA GLY A 22 22.98 5.75 -14.82
C GLY A 22 21.96 5.06 -15.73
N PHE A 23 22.24 4.98 -17.04
CA PHE A 23 21.40 4.27 -17.99
C PHE A 23 21.29 2.78 -17.67
N ILE A 24 22.40 2.08 -17.40
CA ILE A 24 22.39 0.66 -17.05
C ILE A 24 21.55 0.43 -15.79
N ARG A 25 21.76 1.23 -14.76
CA ARG A 25 20.99 1.18 -13.53
C ARG A 25 19.50 1.43 -13.77
N ALA A 26 19.17 2.47 -14.56
CA ALA A 26 17.79 2.81 -14.90
C ALA A 26 17.07 1.71 -15.68
N MET A 27 17.78 1.04 -16.60
CA MET A 27 17.23 -0.09 -17.34
C MET A 27 16.89 -1.26 -16.42
N LEU A 28 17.75 -1.60 -15.47
CA LEU A 28 17.54 -2.73 -14.56
C LEU A 28 16.44 -2.43 -13.53
N PHE A 29 16.48 -1.27 -12.87
CA PHE A 29 15.63 -0.99 -11.72
C PHE A 29 14.55 0.08 -11.96
N GLY A 30 14.60 0.76 -13.09
CA GLY A 30 13.72 1.88 -13.39
C GLY A 30 14.23 3.21 -12.82
N LEU A 31 13.47 4.26 -13.07
CA LEU A 31 13.70 5.59 -12.51
C LEU A 31 12.49 6.00 -11.68
N GLU A 32 12.74 6.29 -10.41
CA GLU A 32 11.73 6.83 -9.53
C GLU A 32 11.72 8.36 -9.61
N ARG A 33 10.53 8.92 -9.72
CA ARG A 33 10.35 10.36 -9.73
C ARG A 33 10.13 10.86 -8.31
N GLY A 34 10.98 11.78 -7.86
CA GLY A 34 10.81 12.45 -6.59
C GLY A 34 9.53 13.27 -6.53
N ARG A 35 8.93 13.39 -5.34
CA ARG A 35 7.74 14.20 -5.10
C ARG A 35 8.09 15.47 -4.33
N GLY A 36 7.44 16.58 -4.67
CA GLY A 36 7.62 17.85 -3.96
C GLY A 36 9.04 18.41 -4.09
N LYS A 37 9.68 18.76 -2.98
CA LYS A 37 11.03 19.37 -2.94
C LYS A 37 12.16 18.44 -3.42
N ALA A 38 11.94 17.14 -3.49
CA ALA A 38 12.92 16.16 -3.96
C ALA A 38 12.94 16.03 -5.50
N ALA A 39 11.85 16.42 -6.18
CA ALA A 39 11.71 16.28 -7.63
C ALA A 39 12.86 16.88 -8.47
N PRO A 40 13.44 18.06 -8.14
CA PRO A 40 14.54 18.62 -8.92
C PRO A 40 15.89 17.89 -8.77
N LYS A 41 16.01 16.99 -7.80
CA LYS A 41 17.24 16.27 -7.47
C LYS A 41 17.18 14.78 -7.78
N ASP A 42 16.06 14.31 -8.36
CA ASP A 42 15.90 12.91 -8.69
C ASP A 42 16.60 12.55 -10.01
N ASP A 43 16.94 11.27 -10.15
CA ASP A 43 17.60 10.77 -11.35
C ASP A 43 16.68 10.83 -12.58
N PHE A 44 15.36 10.76 -12.40
CA PHE A 44 14.39 10.91 -13.47
C PHE A 44 14.54 12.27 -14.16
N THR A 45 14.50 13.37 -13.40
CA THR A 45 14.62 14.74 -13.90
C THR A 45 16.03 15.04 -14.40
N ARG A 46 17.05 14.42 -13.77
CA ARG A 46 18.45 14.59 -14.15
C ARG A 46 18.77 14.04 -15.54
N TYR A 47 18.15 12.90 -15.91
CA TYR A 47 18.42 12.22 -17.17
C TYR A 47 17.32 12.43 -18.22
N GLU A 48 16.27 13.21 -17.91
CA GLU A 48 15.18 13.52 -18.84
C GLU A 48 15.76 14.29 -20.07
N PRO A 49 15.50 13.84 -21.31
CA PRO A 49 16.00 14.51 -22.51
C PRO A 49 15.40 15.91 -22.65
N TRP A 50 16.25 16.93 -22.82
CA TRP A 50 15.80 18.32 -22.89
C TRP A 50 15.06 18.63 -24.18
N GLU A 51 15.59 18.12 -25.32
CA GLU A 51 15.06 18.44 -26.66
C GLU A 51 13.78 17.64 -26.97
N ASN A 52 13.66 16.43 -26.46
CA ASN A 52 12.53 15.56 -26.74
C ASN A 52 12.15 14.72 -25.52
N PRO A 53 11.40 15.30 -24.56
CA PRO A 53 10.97 14.58 -23.35
C PRO A 53 10.10 13.34 -23.63
N GLY A 54 9.41 13.31 -24.77
CA GLY A 54 8.62 12.15 -25.19
C GLY A 54 9.44 10.95 -25.67
N ASN A 55 10.74 11.13 -25.94
CA ASN A 55 11.63 10.04 -26.35
C ASN A 55 12.57 9.62 -25.21
N TYR A 56 11.99 9.35 -24.05
CA TYR A 56 12.72 8.93 -22.86
C TYR A 56 12.59 7.41 -22.67
N ALA A 57 13.34 6.66 -23.45
CA ALA A 57 13.29 5.21 -23.51
C ALA A 57 14.69 4.62 -23.73
N GLY A 58 14.82 3.34 -23.47
CA GLY A 58 16.05 2.60 -23.69
C GLY A 58 15.83 1.13 -24.00
N VAL A 59 16.84 0.51 -24.58
CA VAL A 59 16.89 -0.93 -24.83
C VAL A 59 18.23 -1.45 -24.33
N LEU A 60 18.19 -2.51 -23.52
CA LEU A 60 19.36 -3.18 -22.99
C LEU A 60 19.32 -4.65 -23.36
N TRP A 61 20.38 -5.16 -23.99
CA TRP A 61 20.59 -6.57 -24.22
C TRP A 61 21.59 -7.13 -23.21
N PHE A 62 21.27 -8.25 -22.61
CA PHE A 62 22.15 -8.92 -21.66
C PHE A 62 22.06 -10.45 -21.80
N LEU A 63 23.06 -11.12 -21.27
CA LEU A 63 23.13 -12.58 -21.22
C LEU A 63 22.89 -13.04 -19.79
N CYS A 64 22.04 -14.03 -19.62
CA CYS A 64 21.81 -14.68 -18.34
C CYS A 64 21.56 -16.18 -18.57
N GLY A 65 22.26 -17.06 -17.84
CA GLY A 65 22.08 -18.49 -17.99
C GLY A 65 22.30 -19.05 -19.40
N GLY A 66 23.16 -18.41 -20.22
CA GLY A 66 23.41 -18.77 -21.61
C GLY A 66 22.34 -18.31 -22.60
N LYS A 67 21.30 -17.65 -22.16
CA LYS A 67 20.23 -17.08 -22.98
C LYS A 67 20.40 -15.57 -23.13
N GLN A 68 19.98 -15.04 -24.27
CA GLN A 68 20.01 -13.60 -24.55
C GLN A 68 18.65 -12.98 -24.26
N PHE A 69 18.66 -11.91 -23.52
CA PHE A 69 17.47 -11.15 -23.14
C PHE A 69 17.55 -9.72 -23.67
N ARG A 70 16.39 -9.19 -24.04
CA ARG A 70 16.19 -7.81 -24.44
C ARG A 70 15.20 -7.15 -23.49
N LEU A 71 15.68 -6.13 -22.78
CA LEU A 71 14.89 -5.31 -21.88
C LEU A 71 14.62 -3.97 -22.53
N GLU A 72 13.36 -3.68 -22.79
CA GLU A 72 12.89 -2.40 -23.29
C GLU A 72 12.19 -1.66 -22.15
N ARG A 73 12.55 -0.41 -21.93
CA ARG A 73 11.93 0.39 -20.89
C ARG A 73 11.67 1.81 -21.40
N ASN A 74 10.40 2.23 -21.26
CA ASN A 74 10.00 3.60 -21.52
C ASN A 74 9.83 4.31 -20.17
N PHE A 75 10.52 5.45 -20.02
CA PHE A 75 10.49 6.29 -18.82
C PHE A 75 9.55 7.47 -18.96
N ASP A 76 8.81 7.60 -20.09
CA ASP A 76 7.86 8.69 -20.31
C ASP A 76 6.87 8.83 -19.14
N ARG A 77 6.43 10.06 -18.94
CA ARG A 77 5.52 10.43 -17.83
C ARG A 77 4.16 9.74 -17.92
N TYR A 78 3.72 9.48 -19.13
CA TYR A 78 2.34 9.05 -19.43
C TYR A 78 2.24 7.58 -19.80
N THR A 79 3.27 7.02 -20.43
CA THR A 79 3.27 5.64 -20.94
C THR A 79 4.47 4.86 -20.42
N LYS A 80 4.44 4.55 -19.13
CA LYS A 80 5.45 3.63 -18.58
C LYS A 80 5.20 2.23 -19.11
N ARG A 81 6.05 1.80 -20.03
CA ARG A 81 6.03 0.43 -20.56
C ARG A 81 7.39 -0.20 -20.32
N THR A 82 7.36 -1.42 -19.81
CA THR A 82 8.55 -2.26 -19.70
C THR A 82 8.24 -3.58 -20.37
N ALA A 83 9.11 -4.04 -21.24
CA ALA A 83 9.02 -5.34 -21.90
C ALA A 83 10.34 -6.09 -21.72
N LEU A 84 10.28 -7.33 -21.30
CA LEU A 84 11.43 -8.21 -21.15
C LEU A 84 11.20 -9.43 -22.05
N ILE A 85 12.06 -9.62 -23.01
CA ILE A 85 11.90 -10.65 -24.04
C ILE A 85 13.16 -11.54 -24.05
N CYS A 86 12.96 -12.83 -23.95
CA CYS A 86 14.01 -13.81 -24.21
C CYS A 86 14.19 -13.94 -25.73
N GLU A 87 15.25 -13.38 -26.28
CA GLU A 87 15.53 -13.45 -27.72
C GLU A 87 15.87 -14.89 -28.18
N THR A 88 16.30 -15.76 -27.28
CA THR A 88 16.64 -17.13 -27.60
C THR A 88 15.40 -18.02 -27.84
N ASP A 89 14.37 -17.81 -26.98
CA ASP A 89 13.17 -18.65 -27.00
C ASP A 89 11.94 -17.90 -27.55
N GLY A 90 12.02 -16.58 -27.71
CA GLY A 90 10.92 -15.71 -28.13
C GLY A 90 9.86 -15.49 -27.03
N GLU A 91 10.15 -15.86 -25.79
CA GLU A 91 9.23 -15.74 -24.67
C GLU A 91 9.23 -14.31 -24.11
N GLU A 92 8.04 -13.74 -23.87
CA GLU A 92 7.89 -12.48 -23.18
C GLU A 92 7.70 -12.73 -21.67
N LEU A 93 8.58 -12.12 -20.87
CA LEU A 93 8.64 -12.25 -19.43
C LEU A 93 8.04 -11.00 -18.76
N SER A 94 7.48 -11.17 -17.58
CA SER A 94 6.83 -10.08 -16.86
C SER A 94 7.74 -9.45 -15.81
N VAL A 95 8.16 -8.22 -16.04
CA VAL A 95 8.92 -7.45 -15.04
C VAL A 95 8.08 -7.16 -13.78
N GLU A 96 6.76 -7.01 -13.94
CA GLU A 96 5.84 -6.73 -12.83
C GLU A 96 5.68 -7.94 -11.89
N HIS A 97 5.82 -9.16 -12.41
CA HIS A 97 5.76 -10.38 -11.61
C HIS A 97 7.13 -10.80 -11.04
N GLY A 98 8.18 -9.99 -11.27
CA GLY A 98 9.49 -10.21 -10.67
C GLY A 98 10.44 -11.08 -11.51
N ASP A 99 10.13 -11.38 -12.77
CA ASP A 99 10.99 -12.22 -13.61
C ASP A 99 12.39 -11.61 -13.81
N LEU A 100 12.49 -10.28 -13.92
CA LEU A 100 13.78 -9.59 -14.01
C LEU A 100 14.58 -9.70 -12.70
N GLU A 101 13.90 -9.63 -11.56
CA GLU A 101 14.51 -9.81 -10.25
C GLU A 101 15.01 -11.25 -10.08
N MET A 102 14.24 -12.23 -10.51
CA MET A 102 14.64 -13.65 -10.51
C MET A 102 15.85 -13.88 -11.41
N LEU A 103 15.89 -13.32 -12.63
CA LEU A 103 17.05 -13.42 -13.55
C LEU A 103 18.30 -12.75 -12.98
N SER A 104 18.16 -11.70 -12.19
CA SER A 104 19.27 -11.02 -11.51
C SER A 104 19.68 -11.68 -10.18
N GLY A 105 19.08 -12.80 -9.81
CA GLY A 105 19.37 -13.51 -8.56
C GLY A 105 18.84 -12.80 -7.31
N GLY A 106 17.70 -12.11 -7.41
CA GLY A 106 17.10 -11.37 -6.30
C GLY A 106 17.80 -10.03 -5.99
N MET A 107 18.56 -9.50 -6.95
CA MET A 107 19.32 -8.25 -6.77
C MET A 107 18.38 -7.05 -6.73
N THR A 108 18.32 -6.38 -5.58
CA THR A 108 17.62 -5.10 -5.44
C THR A 108 18.48 -3.93 -5.90
N ALA A 109 17.87 -2.78 -6.21
CA ALA A 109 18.60 -1.56 -6.59
C ALA A 109 19.63 -1.16 -5.54
N ALA A 110 19.29 -1.26 -4.26
CA ALA A 110 20.17 -0.95 -3.14
C ALA A 110 21.37 -1.88 -3.04
N LEU A 111 21.14 -3.18 -3.23
CA LEU A 111 22.21 -4.17 -3.24
C LEU A 111 23.14 -3.94 -4.45
N TYR A 112 22.58 -3.66 -5.63
CA TYR A 112 23.31 -3.32 -6.84
C TYR A 112 24.20 -2.10 -6.63
N ASP A 113 23.67 -1.00 -6.10
CA ASP A 113 24.38 0.25 -5.82
C ASP A 113 25.51 0.08 -4.76
N SER A 114 25.37 -0.91 -3.87
CA SER A 114 26.32 -1.16 -2.79
C SER A 114 27.40 -2.19 -3.13
N THR A 115 27.17 -3.05 -4.16
CA THR A 115 28.07 -4.18 -4.45
C THR A 115 28.59 -4.20 -5.89
N VAL A 116 27.72 -3.97 -6.87
CA VAL A 116 28.04 -4.10 -8.30
C VAL A 116 28.37 -2.74 -8.93
N SER A 117 27.64 -1.70 -8.56
CA SER A 117 27.72 -0.38 -9.15
C SER A 117 28.32 0.61 -8.17
N ILE A 118 29.63 0.76 -8.21
CA ILE A 118 30.36 1.68 -7.32
C ILE A 118 30.37 3.07 -7.94
N GLY A 119 29.58 3.98 -7.41
CA GLY A 119 29.55 5.38 -7.84
C GLY A 119 30.81 6.14 -7.43
N GLN A 120 31.03 7.28 -8.05
CA GLN A 120 32.13 8.18 -7.70
C GLN A 120 31.99 8.64 -6.23
N LEU A 121 33.02 8.46 -5.42
CA LEU A 121 33.06 8.75 -3.98
C LEU A 121 32.05 7.95 -3.13
N ALA A 122 31.46 6.89 -3.66
CA ALA A 122 30.45 6.07 -3.00
C ALA A 122 30.95 4.65 -2.67
N ALA A 123 32.23 4.50 -2.32
CA ALA A 123 32.82 3.20 -1.99
C ALA A 123 32.44 2.68 -0.59
N ALA A 124 31.86 3.51 0.27
CA ALA A 124 31.42 3.06 1.59
C ALA A 124 30.07 2.34 1.48
N PRO A 125 29.92 1.11 2.03
CA PRO A 125 28.67 0.38 2.01
C PRO A 125 27.59 1.16 2.77
N GLY A 126 26.42 1.31 2.15
CA GLY A 126 25.25 1.98 2.75
C GLY A 126 24.58 1.11 3.82
N GLN A 127 23.73 1.71 4.63
CA GLN A 127 22.94 1.00 5.64
C GLN A 127 22.03 -0.10 5.04
N GLU A 128 21.73 -0.02 3.76
CA GLU A 128 20.89 -1.00 3.06
C GLU A 128 21.61 -2.32 2.82
N LEU A 129 22.92 -2.30 2.58
CA LEU A 129 23.72 -3.52 2.53
C LEU A 129 23.74 -4.23 3.91
N SER A 130 23.88 -3.47 5.00
CA SER A 130 23.82 -4.04 6.35
C SER A 130 22.46 -4.71 6.60
N ARG A 131 21.36 -4.07 6.19
CA ARG A 131 20.01 -4.67 6.29
C ARG A 131 19.84 -5.92 5.42
N ALA A 132 20.38 -5.91 4.20
CA ALA A 132 20.34 -7.08 3.33
C ALA A 132 21.11 -8.25 3.93
N LEU A 133 22.28 -7.99 4.52
CA LEU A 133 23.07 -9.00 5.23
C LEU A 133 22.39 -9.50 6.52
N GLU A 134 21.75 -8.62 7.26
CA GLU A 134 20.93 -9.00 8.44
C GLU A 134 19.75 -9.89 8.03
N ASN A 135 19.05 -9.55 6.95
CA ASN A 135 17.96 -10.36 6.41
C ASN A 135 18.46 -11.74 5.95
N TYR A 136 19.58 -11.75 5.22
CA TYR A 136 20.21 -13.00 4.78
C TYR A 136 20.59 -13.89 5.97
N ALA A 137 21.25 -13.31 6.96
CA ALA A 137 21.66 -14.03 8.16
C ALA A 137 20.48 -14.54 8.97
N ALA A 138 19.43 -13.73 9.13
CA ALA A 138 18.20 -14.14 9.81
C ALA A 138 17.48 -15.28 9.07
N GLY A 139 17.33 -15.16 7.74
CA GLY A 139 16.75 -16.22 6.91
C GLY A 139 17.55 -17.52 7.00
N PHE A 140 18.86 -17.45 6.91
CA PHE A 140 19.73 -18.62 7.01
C PHE A 140 19.70 -19.28 8.39
N CYS A 141 19.68 -18.51 9.46
CA CYS A 141 19.64 -19.05 10.83
C CYS A 141 18.30 -19.73 11.14
N GLU A 142 17.18 -19.22 10.63
CA GLU A 142 15.86 -19.71 10.98
C GLU A 142 15.34 -20.82 10.05
N THR A 143 15.72 -20.78 8.76
CA THR A 143 15.17 -21.69 7.75
C THR A 143 16.20 -22.58 7.08
N GLY A 144 17.49 -22.35 7.33
CA GLY A 144 18.60 -23.04 6.65
C GLY A 144 18.78 -22.66 5.18
N GLY A 145 18.07 -21.62 4.70
CA GLY A 145 18.16 -21.08 3.35
C GLY A 145 18.03 -19.56 3.32
N ALA A 146 18.66 -18.93 2.33
CA ALA A 146 18.67 -17.48 2.16
C ALA A 146 17.41 -16.92 1.44
N ASP A 147 16.52 -17.81 0.98
CA ASP A 147 15.44 -17.46 0.07
C ASP A 147 14.20 -16.84 0.76
N ILE A 148 14.21 -16.75 2.07
CA ILE A 148 13.07 -16.21 2.84
C ILE A 148 13.41 -14.84 3.43
N ASP A 149 12.75 -13.80 2.95
CA ASP A 149 12.78 -12.47 3.55
C ASP A 149 11.91 -12.41 4.82
N VAL A 150 12.51 -12.79 5.96
CA VAL A 150 11.86 -12.80 7.28
C VAL A 150 11.43 -11.39 7.68
N ASN A 151 12.24 -10.37 7.41
CA ASN A 151 11.91 -8.99 7.77
C ASN A 151 10.79 -8.41 6.90
N GLY A 152 10.75 -8.75 5.61
CA GLY A 152 9.64 -8.43 4.71
C GLY A 152 8.34 -9.10 5.15
N ALA A 153 8.41 -10.37 5.53
CA ALA A 153 7.27 -11.10 6.07
C ALA A 153 6.74 -10.48 7.38
N LEU A 154 7.62 -10.14 8.31
CA LEU A 154 7.27 -9.44 9.56
C LEU A 154 6.65 -8.06 9.31
N LYS A 155 7.17 -7.31 8.34
CA LYS A 155 6.62 -6.01 7.95
C LYS A 155 5.21 -6.18 7.36
N CYS A 156 5.01 -7.12 6.47
CA CYS A 156 3.71 -7.44 5.87
C CYS A 156 2.68 -7.85 6.95
N LEU A 157 3.09 -8.69 7.91
CA LEU A 157 2.24 -9.09 9.03
C LEU A 157 1.86 -7.91 9.93
N LYS A 158 2.80 -7.02 10.24
CA LYS A 158 2.53 -5.79 11.00
C LYS A 158 1.56 -4.85 10.28
N GLU A 159 1.67 -4.71 8.97
CA GLU A 159 0.74 -3.90 8.16
C GLU A 159 -0.66 -4.53 8.17
N ARG A 160 -0.78 -5.84 7.96
CA ARG A 160 -2.06 -6.56 8.05
C ARG A 160 -2.70 -6.47 9.42
N LEU A 161 -1.91 -6.59 10.50
CA LEU A 161 -2.39 -6.40 11.87
C LEU A 161 -2.97 -5.00 12.06
N LYS A 162 -2.25 -3.96 11.63
CA LYS A 162 -2.69 -2.57 11.71
C LYS A 162 -3.99 -2.31 10.94
N ASP A 163 -4.15 -2.93 9.78
CA ASP A 163 -5.37 -2.80 8.98
C ASP A 163 -6.54 -3.56 9.62
N ALA A 164 -6.30 -4.74 10.18
CA ALA A 164 -7.29 -5.48 10.95
C ALA A 164 -7.73 -4.71 12.21
N GLU A 165 -6.80 -4.10 12.94
CA GLU A 165 -7.12 -3.24 14.09
C GLU A 165 -7.97 -2.03 13.70
N LYS A 166 -7.67 -1.38 12.56
CA LYS A 166 -8.49 -0.27 12.06
C LYS A 166 -9.90 -0.71 11.67
N ALA A 167 -10.03 -1.87 11.01
CA ALA A 167 -11.33 -2.45 10.66
C ALA A 167 -12.15 -2.76 11.92
N LEU A 168 -11.54 -3.38 12.92
CA LEU A 168 -12.17 -3.69 14.21
C LEU A 168 -12.64 -2.42 14.92
N ARG A 169 -11.81 -1.38 15.01
CA ARG A 169 -12.18 -0.10 15.63
C ARG A 169 -13.37 0.58 14.92
N ARG A 170 -13.44 0.48 13.59
CA ARG A 170 -14.60 1.01 12.83
C ARG A 170 -15.87 0.24 13.15
N GLU A 171 -15.79 -1.07 13.20
CA GLU A 171 -16.94 -1.92 13.49
C GLU A 171 -17.44 -1.77 14.92
N THR A 172 -16.52 -1.72 15.90
CA THR A 172 -16.88 -1.47 17.31
C THR A 172 -17.52 -0.10 17.49
N GLY A 173 -16.95 0.95 16.89
CA GLY A 173 -17.53 2.30 16.94
C GLY A 173 -18.93 2.37 16.33
N TYR A 174 -19.17 1.68 15.21
CA TYR A 174 -20.49 1.58 14.60
C TYR A 174 -21.50 0.85 15.51
N ARG A 175 -21.08 -0.25 16.15
CA ARG A 175 -21.93 -1.00 17.08
C ARG A 175 -22.27 -0.19 18.32
N GLU A 176 -21.30 0.53 18.89
CA GLU A 176 -21.52 1.42 20.04
C GLU A 176 -22.50 2.55 19.73
N GLU A 177 -22.35 3.18 18.56
CA GLU A 177 -23.28 4.24 18.12
C GLU A 177 -24.69 3.70 17.92
N LYS A 178 -24.84 2.53 17.29
CA LYS A 178 -26.14 1.87 17.13
C LYS A 178 -26.77 1.52 18.47
N GLN A 179 -25.98 0.98 19.40
CA GLN A 179 -26.44 0.64 20.74
C GLN A 179 -26.91 1.89 21.50
N ARG A 180 -26.17 3.01 21.37
CA ARG A 180 -26.56 4.30 21.98
C ARG A 180 -27.89 4.80 21.44
N LYS A 181 -28.11 4.74 20.13
CA LYS A 181 -29.38 5.13 19.51
C LYS A 181 -30.54 4.28 19.99
N LEU A 182 -30.37 2.96 20.04
CA LEU A 182 -31.41 2.06 20.57
C LEU A 182 -31.71 2.34 22.04
N LEU A 183 -30.71 2.64 22.87
CA LEU A 183 -30.92 2.98 24.26
C LEU A 183 -31.71 4.27 24.41
N GLN A 184 -31.44 5.28 23.57
CA GLN A 184 -32.22 6.51 23.56
C GLN A 184 -33.68 6.25 23.15
N GLU A 185 -33.92 5.44 22.13
CA GLU A 185 -35.27 5.07 21.73
C GLU A 185 -36.01 4.34 22.85
N CYS A 186 -35.37 3.42 23.56
CA CYS A 186 -35.96 2.75 24.73
C CYS A 186 -36.34 3.76 25.82
N THR A 187 -35.48 4.72 26.15
CA THR A 187 -35.79 5.73 27.18
C THR A 187 -36.95 6.63 26.79
N TYR A 188 -37.08 7.01 25.50
CA TYR A 188 -38.23 7.77 25.01
C TYR A 188 -39.52 6.94 25.10
N LEU A 189 -39.49 5.67 24.70
CA LEU A 189 -40.66 4.80 24.80
C LEU A 189 -41.08 4.56 26.24
N GLU A 190 -40.14 4.39 27.17
CA GLU A 190 -40.44 4.29 28.62
C GLU A 190 -41.13 5.54 29.16
N GLN A 191 -40.68 6.73 28.73
CA GLN A 191 -41.31 8.01 29.12
C GLN A 191 -42.72 8.14 28.54
N ASP A 192 -42.89 7.80 27.27
CA ASP A 192 -44.21 7.81 26.62
C ASP A 192 -45.19 6.81 27.27
N MET A 193 -44.72 5.60 27.59
CA MET A 193 -45.50 4.62 28.34
C MET A 193 -45.94 5.15 29.70
N ALA A 194 -45.02 5.75 30.46
CA ALA A 194 -45.35 6.32 31.78
C ALA A 194 -46.40 7.42 31.67
N ALA A 195 -46.28 8.31 30.67
CA ALA A 195 -47.25 9.37 30.42
C ALA A 195 -48.65 8.81 30.04
N LEU A 196 -48.71 7.79 29.20
CA LEU A 196 -49.95 7.12 28.82
C LEU A 196 -50.60 6.38 29.99
N GLU A 197 -49.80 5.76 30.86
CA GLU A 197 -50.30 5.12 32.07
C GLU A 197 -50.94 6.13 33.02
N GLU A 198 -50.34 7.31 33.17
CA GLU A 198 -50.87 8.38 33.99
C GLU A 198 -52.19 8.93 33.42
N GLU A 199 -52.27 9.16 32.13
CA GLU A 199 -53.49 9.58 31.44
C GLU A 199 -54.58 8.53 31.58
N TYR A 200 -54.23 7.24 31.46
CA TYR A 200 -55.19 6.14 31.62
C TYR A 200 -55.73 6.11 33.05
N ARG A 201 -54.91 6.27 34.09
CA ARG A 201 -55.34 6.35 35.50
C ARG A 201 -56.24 7.53 35.77
N GLU A 202 -55.99 8.70 35.19
CA GLU A 202 -56.89 9.87 35.31
C GLU A 202 -58.27 9.61 34.66
N LYS A 203 -58.27 9.07 33.43
CA LYS A 203 -59.51 8.69 32.76
C LYS A 203 -60.28 7.64 33.50
N GLU A 204 -59.66 6.68 34.10
CA GLU A 204 -60.27 5.64 34.96
C GLU A 204 -60.91 6.25 36.21
N LYS A 205 -60.24 7.19 36.86
CA LYS A 205 -60.83 7.96 38.00
C LYS A 205 -62.06 8.75 37.62
N ILE A 206 -62.03 9.43 36.44
CA ILE A 206 -63.17 10.18 35.92
C ILE A 206 -64.32 9.23 35.62
N LEU A 207 -64.08 8.08 34.95
CA LEU A 207 -65.08 7.10 34.66
C LEU A 207 -65.71 6.47 35.90
N SER A 208 -64.93 6.20 36.95
CA SER A 208 -65.40 5.67 38.22
C SER A 208 -66.29 6.71 38.94
N GLY A 209 -65.89 8.00 38.93
CA GLY A 209 -66.68 9.09 39.47
C GLY A 209 -68.04 9.30 38.75
N LEU A 210 -68.05 9.21 37.39
CA LEU A 210 -69.27 9.27 36.61
C LEU A 210 -70.21 8.07 36.83
N ARG A 211 -69.65 6.87 36.99
CA ARG A 211 -70.46 5.67 37.33
C ARG A 211 -71.04 5.80 38.72
N ALA A 212 -70.35 6.36 39.70
CA ALA A 212 -70.88 6.60 41.04
C ALA A 212 -72.07 7.58 41.01
N LYS A 213 -71.90 8.72 40.32
CA LYS A 213 -72.99 9.71 40.13
C LYS A 213 -74.22 9.14 39.41
N SER A 214 -74.01 8.37 38.34
CA SER A 214 -75.11 7.68 37.62
C SER A 214 -75.79 6.60 38.47
N GLY A 215 -75.08 6.02 39.41
CA GLY A 215 -75.65 5.07 40.42
C GLY A 215 -76.48 5.76 41.49
N GLU A 216 -76.11 6.96 41.87
CA GLU A 216 -76.87 7.81 42.84
C GLU A 216 -78.14 8.38 42.25
N GLU A 217 -78.15 8.83 40.99
CA GLU A 217 -79.35 9.30 40.28
C GLU A 217 -80.40 8.20 40.09
N LYS A 218 -80.01 6.94 39.95
CA LYS A 218 -80.91 5.81 39.89
C LYS A 218 -81.50 5.36 41.22
N LYS A 219 -81.05 5.91 42.36
CA LYS A 219 -81.48 5.62 43.70
C LYS A 219 -82.33 6.70 44.35
N ALA A 220 -82.64 7.81 43.61
CA ALA A 220 -83.57 8.81 44.11
C ALA A 220 -84.93 8.24 44.08
N PRO A 221 -85.72 8.18 45.22
CA PRO A 221 -87.03 7.59 45.26
C PRO A 221 -87.98 8.47 44.54
N GLN A 222 -88.75 7.86 43.62
CA GLN A 222 -90.08 8.44 43.20
C GLN A 222 -91.01 8.37 44.40
N GLU A 223 -91.03 9.46 45.15
CA GLU A 223 -92.17 9.76 45.97
C GLU A 223 -93.23 10.45 45.10
N ARG A 224 -94.26 9.66 44.66
CA ARG A 224 -95.68 10.00 44.69
C ARG A 224 -96.54 8.77 44.31
#